data_5a0e7bad83c609aa9be4d1d12a3a5c5f
#
_entry.id   5a0e7bad83c609aa9be4d1d12a3a5c5f
#
_cell.length_a   1.000
_cell.length_b   1.000
_cell.length_c   1.000
_cell.angle_alpha   90.00
_cell.angle_beta   90.00
_cell.angle_gamma   90.00
#
_symmetry.space_group_name_H-M   'P 1'
#
loop_
_entity.id
_entity.type
_entity.pdbx_description
1 polymer ?
#
loop_
_entity_poly.entity_id
_entity_poly.type
_entity_poly.pdbx_seq_one_letter_code
_entity_poly.pdbx_strand_id
1 'polypeptide(L)'
;LVSTHMAILAGTGSGKSYTAGVLVEELLLPYNRAAVLILDPHGEYGTLTEMRGHPDFQDPDGYSPKVKVLTPNDIRIRVSSLDYSDILTLLPEMSDRQQSILNKAYRLLQKHKKGEYRWGIQDLIAAVREADVQEDDEGNLKQGSSAPALEWKLERLERSDYFHTFEHTVSPKDLFEPGQVTVLQMNEISQDEQQVICAAVLRQSNQARMNTHRGLTESSDENYLPYPVFILIEEAHRFAPAHEPSRCKAVLRTILSEGRKFGVGIGLITQRPGKIDSDVLSQCMSQFIMRIVNPVDQESLKHGVEAAGRDLLKELPALTKGQVIVSGACVNTPVLCKVRQRLTKHGGETLNAPEEWLKHFQTHRVQERTIEQAPLAIPKRAQTVRGRSID
;
A
#
# COMPACT_ATOMS: atom_id res chain seq x y z
N LEU A 1 -6.66 -12.01 16.30
CA LEU A 1 -5.93 -11.71 15.05
C LEU A 1 -5.22 -10.37 15.13
N VAL A 2 -5.95 -9.29 15.36
CA VAL A 2 -5.38 -7.91 15.36
C VAL A 2 -4.24 -7.76 16.37
N SER A 3 -4.33 -8.37 17.53
CA SER A 3 -3.31 -8.29 18.59
C SER A 3 -2.12 -9.25 18.43
N THR A 4 -2.14 -10.17 17.46
CA THR A 4 -1.14 -11.24 17.37
C THR A 4 -0.36 -11.25 16.06
N HIS A 5 -0.52 -10.22 15.24
CA HIS A 5 -0.07 -10.17 13.86
C HIS A 5 -0.44 -11.45 13.08
N MET A 6 -0.60 -11.33 11.80
CA MET A 6 -0.98 -12.49 10.99
C MET A 6 -0.29 -12.52 9.63
N ALA A 7 -0.28 -13.68 9.00
CA ALA A 7 0.15 -13.85 7.62
C ALA A 7 -0.85 -14.68 6.81
N ILE A 8 -1.13 -14.26 5.59
CA ILE A 8 -1.81 -15.04 4.55
C ILE A 8 -0.76 -15.46 3.54
N LEU A 9 -0.48 -16.76 3.50
CA LEU A 9 0.57 -17.38 2.72
C LEU A 9 -0.04 -18.28 1.66
N ALA A 10 0.24 -18.01 0.38
CA ALA A 10 -0.50 -18.63 -0.70
C ALA A 10 0.35 -18.70 -1.98
N GLY A 11 0.18 -19.70 -2.80
CA GLY A 11 0.67 -19.70 -4.18
C GLY A 11 -0.23 -18.86 -5.10
N THR A 12 0.28 -18.54 -6.28
CA THR A 12 -0.49 -17.81 -7.30
C THR A 12 -1.80 -18.53 -7.66
N GLY A 13 -2.90 -17.81 -7.71
CA GLY A 13 -4.22 -18.34 -8.07
C GLY A 13 -4.93 -19.17 -6.99
N SER A 14 -4.39 -19.28 -5.77
CA SER A 14 -5.01 -20.02 -4.65
C SER A 14 -6.18 -19.29 -3.98
N GLY A 15 -6.39 -18.00 -4.27
CA GLY A 15 -7.47 -17.19 -3.70
C GLY A 15 -7.02 -16.25 -2.56
N LYS A 16 -5.77 -15.86 -2.53
CA LYS A 16 -5.13 -15.00 -1.53
C LYS A 16 -5.91 -13.70 -1.27
N SER A 17 -6.06 -12.85 -2.30
CA SER A 17 -6.76 -11.55 -2.20
C SER A 17 -8.26 -11.71 -1.93
N TYR A 18 -8.84 -12.83 -2.40
CA TYR A 18 -10.22 -13.20 -2.05
C TYR A 18 -10.35 -13.46 -0.55
N THR A 19 -9.45 -14.26 0.03
CA THR A 19 -9.43 -14.59 1.46
C THR A 19 -9.18 -13.34 2.31
N ALA A 20 -8.27 -12.47 1.88
CA ALA A 20 -8.03 -11.18 2.55
C ALA A 20 -9.27 -10.27 2.50
N GLY A 21 -9.99 -10.25 1.38
CA GLY A 21 -11.26 -9.54 1.28
C GLY A 21 -12.31 -10.06 2.25
N VAL A 22 -12.47 -11.39 2.37
CA VAL A 22 -13.38 -12.00 3.37
C VAL A 22 -12.96 -11.61 4.79
N LEU A 23 -11.67 -11.60 5.10
CA LEU A 23 -11.18 -11.17 6.41
C LEU A 23 -11.55 -9.72 6.70
N VAL A 24 -11.40 -8.83 5.72
CA VAL A 24 -11.77 -7.41 5.89
C VAL A 24 -13.28 -7.26 6.08
N GLU A 25 -14.09 -8.00 5.33
CA GLU A 25 -15.54 -8.06 5.53
C GLU A 25 -15.89 -8.45 6.97
N GLU A 26 -15.29 -9.52 7.51
CA GLU A 26 -15.49 -9.95 8.89
C GLU A 26 -15.09 -8.87 9.92
N LEU A 27 -13.98 -8.20 9.69
CA LEU A 27 -13.49 -7.12 10.56
C LEU A 27 -14.42 -5.89 10.57
N LEU A 28 -15.17 -5.66 9.49
CA LEU A 28 -16.09 -4.53 9.34
C LEU A 28 -17.56 -4.89 9.63
N LEU A 29 -17.87 -6.13 10.01
CA LEU A 29 -19.21 -6.47 10.47
C LEU A 29 -19.62 -5.67 11.72
N PRO A 30 -20.93 -5.45 11.96
CA PRO A 30 -21.43 -4.60 13.03
C PRO A 30 -20.91 -4.92 14.44
N TYR A 31 -20.55 -6.17 14.69
CA TYR A 31 -20.03 -6.60 16.00
C TYR A 31 -18.50 -6.42 16.16
N ASN A 32 -17.75 -6.13 15.08
CA ASN A 32 -16.29 -5.94 15.13
C ASN A 32 -15.89 -4.47 14.93
N ARG A 33 -16.42 -3.79 13.93
CA ARG A 33 -16.18 -2.36 13.61
C ARG A 33 -14.71 -1.96 13.68
N ALA A 34 -13.83 -2.76 13.11
CA ALA A 34 -12.40 -2.55 13.19
C ALA A 34 -11.95 -1.28 12.44
N ALA A 35 -10.82 -0.71 12.84
CA ALA A 35 -10.11 0.34 12.11
C ALA A 35 -9.02 -0.32 11.23
N VAL A 36 -9.22 -0.37 9.92
CA VAL A 36 -8.41 -1.14 8.98
C VAL A 36 -7.78 -0.25 7.93
N LEU A 37 -6.50 -0.48 7.65
CA LEU A 37 -5.79 0.09 6.50
C LEU A 37 -5.29 -1.06 5.62
N ILE A 38 -5.45 -0.92 4.30
CA ILE A 38 -4.90 -1.85 3.31
C ILE A 38 -3.88 -1.10 2.45
N LEU A 39 -2.63 -1.57 2.45
CA LEU A 39 -1.61 -1.13 1.51
C LEU A 39 -1.70 -2.04 0.27
N ASP A 40 -2.25 -1.49 -0.81
CA ASP A 40 -2.70 -2.21 -2.01
C ASP A 40 -1.86 -1.82 -3.25
N PRO A 41 -0.73 -2.50 -3.51
CA PRO A 41 0.13 -2.18 -4.64
C PRO A 41 -0.48 -2.54 -6.01
N HIS A 42 -1.58 -3.29 -6.06
CA HIS A 42 -2.20 -3.75 -7.30
C HIS A 42 -3.61 -3.19 -7.58
N GLY A 43 -4.23 -2.52 -6.62
CA GLY A 43 -5.57 -1.93 -6.78
C GLY A 43 -6.70 -2.96 -6.73
N GLU A 44 -6.54 -4.08 -6.01
CA GLU A 44 -7.51 -5.18 -5.98
C GLU A 44 -8.67 -5.00 -4.99
N TYR A 45 -8.57 -4.03 -4.05
CA TYR A 45 -9.52 -3.89 -2.94
C TYR A 45 -10.54 -2.76 -3.10
N GLY A 46 -10.59 -2.09 -4.26
CA GLY A 46 -11.55 -1.00 -4.51
C GLY A 46 -13.02 -1.43 -4.42
N THR A 47 -13.32 -2.69 -4.72
CA THR A 47 -14.70 -3.26 -4.65
C THR A 47 -15.24 -3.36 -3.23
N LEU A 48 -14.43 -3.20 -2.18
CA LEU A 48 -14.90 -3.13 -0.79
C LEU A 48 -15.88 -1.96 -0.56
N THR A 49 -15.92 -0.97 -1.45
CA THR A 49 -16.92 0.10 -1.44
C THR A 49 -18.36 -0.42 -1.46
N GLU A 50 -18.60 -1.62 -1.99
CA GLU A 50 -19.94 -2.25 -2.02
C GLU A 50 -20.49 -2.57 -0.62
N MET A 51 -19.62 -2.65 0.42
CA MET A 51 -20.08 -2.85 1.80
C MET A 51 -21.01 -1.75 2.30
N ARG A 52 -20.89 -0.52 1.79
CA ARG A 52 -21.67 0.65 2.26
C ARG A 52 -23.20 0.47 2.15
N GLY A 53 -23.67 -0.29 1.19
CA GLY A 53 -25.10 -0.49 0.97
C GLY A 53 -25.57 -1.92 1.24
N HIS A 54 -24.69 -2.81 1.67
CA HIS A 54 -25.01 -4.22 1.83
C HIS A 54 -25.68 -4.47 3.19
N PRO A 55 -26.84 -5.17 3.26
CA PRO A 55 -27.60 -5.36 4.51
C PRO A 55 -26.81 -5.97 5.66
N ASP A 56 -25.91 -6.92 5.39
CA ASP A 56 -25.14 -7.62 6.42
C ASP A 56 -24.18 -6.71 7.18
N PHE A 57 -23.89 -5.54 6.64
CA PHE A 57 -23.02 -4.54 7.28
C PHE A 57 -23.80 -3.41 7.95
N GLN A 58 -25.13 -3.48 8.01
CA GLN A 58 -25.96 -2.49 8.67
C GLN A 58 -26.35 -2.95 10.06
N ASP A 59 -26.46 -2.01 10.99
CA ASP A 59 -26.97 -2.25 12.35
C ASP A 59 -28.08 -1.24 12.67
N PRO A 60 -29.12 -1.62 13.42
CA PRO A 60 -30.17 -0.70 13.88
C PRO A 60 -29.67 0.52 14.65
N ASP A 61 -28.45 0.50 15.19
CA ASP A 61 -27.81 1.67 15.83
C ASP A 61 -27.32 2.73 14.83
N GLY A 62 -27.55 2.52 13.53
CA GLY A 62 -27.13 3.40 12.45
C GLY A 62 -25.71 3.11 11.92
N TYR A 63 -25.09 2.02 12.36
CA TYR A 63 -23.79 1.61 11.84
C TYR A 63 -23.87 1.26 10.36
N SER A 64 -22.90 1.75 9.61
CA SER A 64 -22.56 1.33 8.25
C SER A 64 -21.08 1.56 8.06
N PRO A 65 -20.32 0.60 7.50
CA PRO A 65 -18.87 0.74 7.38
C PRO A 65 -18.49 1.90 6.46
N LYS A 66 -17.49 2.65 6.87
CA LYS A 66 -16.85 3.66 6.02
C LYS A 66 -15.77 3.00 5.19
N VAL A 67 -15.83 3.16 3.89
CA VAL A 67 -14.80 2.65 2.96
C VAL A 67 -14.19 3.85 2.25
N LYS A 68 -12.91 4.13 2.53
CA LYS A 68 -12.12 5.13 1.81
C LYS A 68 -11.20 4.42 0.83
N VAL A 69 -11.24 4.81 -0.43
CA VAL A 69 -10.26 4.37 -1.43
C VAL A 69 -9.45 5.60 -1.81
N LEU A 70 -8.18 5.61 -1.47
CA LEU A 70 -7.23 6.64 -1.84
C LEU A 70 -6.47 6.13 -3.06
N THR A 71 -6.70 6.79 -4.19
CA THR A 71 -5.99 6.54 -5.45
C THR A 71 -4.61 7.20 -5.41
N PRO A 72 -3.69 6.92 -6.35
CA PRO A 72 -2.40 7.60 -6.40
C PRO A 72 -2.51 9.13 -6.34
N ASN A 73 -3.56 9.70 -6.93
CA ASN A 73 -3.79 11.15 -6.91
C ASN A 73 -4.18 11.72 -5.54
N ASP A 74 -4.64 10.87 -4.62
CA ASP A 74 -5.07 11.27 -3.27
C ASP A 74 -3.95 11.07 -2.22
N ILE A 75 -2.90 10.31 -2.58
CA ILE A 75 -1.82 9.98 -1.64
C ILE A 75 -0.84 11.14 -1.56
N ARG A 76 -0.77 11.77 -0.41
CA ARG A 76 0.14 12.89 -0.10
C ARG A 76 0.86 12.61 1.21
N ILE A 77 2.17 12.39 1.15
CA ILE A 77 3.02 12.14 2.32
C ILE A 77 3.79 13.41 2.67
N ARG A 78 3.80 13.76 3.93
CA ARG A 78 4.53 14.93 4.43
C ARG A 78 6.03 14.69 4.38
N VAL A 79 6.77 15.58 3.72
CA VAL A 79 8.24 15.48 3.61
C VAL A 79 8.92 15.43 4.99
N SER A 80 8.46 16.23 5.95
CA SER A 80 9.01 16.23 7.31
C SER A 80 8.78 14.93 8.10
N SER A 81 7.96 14.01 7.59
CA SER A 81 7.77 12.67 8.15
C SER A 81 8.72 11.62 7.58
N LEU A 82 9.45 11.95 6.53
CA LEU A 82 10.45 11.06 5.93
C LEU A 82 11.71 11.00 6.79
N ASP A 83 12.28 9.81 6.90
CA ASP A 83 13.62 9.64 7.46
C ASP A 83 14.69 9.99 6.44
N TYR A 84 15.90 10.28 6.90
CA TYR A 84 17.06 10.46 6.03
C TYR A 84 17.22 9.32 5.01
N SER A 85 16.99 8.10 5.45
CA SER A 85 17.08 6.90 4.61
C SER A 85 15.96 6.80 3.56
N ASP A 86 14.79 7.38 3.82
CA ASP A 86 13.71 7.46 2.83
C ASP A 86 14.11 8.41 1.70
N ILE A 87 14.65 9.57 2.06
CA ILE A 87 15.14 10.57 1.10
C ILE A 87 16.25 9.97 0.21
N LEU A 88 17.17 9.19 0.79
CA LEU A 88 18.20 8.47 0.02
C LEU A 88 17.61 7.50 -1.02
N THR A 89 16.50 6.84 -0.69
CA THR A 89 15.83 5.92 -1.63
C THR A 89 15.19 6.67 -2.80
N LEU A 90 14.61 7.83 -2.52
CA LEU A 90 13.98 8.68 -3.54
C LEU A 90 14.98 9.43 -4.42
N LEU A 91 16.23 9.56 -3.96
CA LEU A 91 17.31 10.24 -4.66
C LEU A 91 18.46 9.26 -4.96
N PRO A 92 18.30 8.32 -5.89
CA PRO A 92 19.36 7.39 -6.27
C PRO A 92 20.57 8.15 -6.87
N GLU A 93 21.70 7.46 -6.98
CA GLU A 93 22.92 7.98 -7.63
C GLU A 93 23.57 9.18 -6.93
N MET A 94 23.49 9.26 -5.61
CA MET A 94 24.22 10.26 -4.84
C MET A 94 25.66 9.81 -4.54
N SER A 95 26.62 10.71 -4.76
CA SER A 95 27.99 10.49 -4.29
C SER A 95 28.07 10.51 -2.76
N ASP A 96 29.10 9.90 -2.19
CA ASP A 96 29.33 9.87 -0.73
C ASP A 96 29.36 11.30 -0.14
N ARG A 97 29.93 12.26 -0.88
CA ARG A 97 29.95 13.66 -0.47
C ARG A 97 28.55 14.26 -0.43
N GLN A 98 27.72 14.03 -1.46
CA GLN A 98 26.34 14.49 -1.48
C GLN A 98 25.53 13.86 -0.32
N GLN A 99 25.72 12.57 -0.06
CA GLN A 99 25.08 11.90 1.08
C GLN A 99 25.53 12.50 2.41
N SER A 100 26.81 12.82 2.58
CA SER A 100 27.34 13.47 3.79
C SER A 100 26.72 14.84 4.01
N ILE A 101 26.60 15.67 2.96
CA ILE A 101 25.99 17.00 3.02
C ILE A 101 24.50 16.89 3.36
N LEU A 102 23.78 16.00 2.69
CA LEU A 102 22.35 15.75 2.96
C LEU A 102 22.13 15.29 4.41
N ASN A 103 23.00 14.42 4.94
CA ASN A 103 22.92 13.98 6.34
C ASN A 103 23.12 15.15 7.32
N LYS A 104 24.10 16.03 7.06
CA LYS A 104 24.30 17.23 7.88
C LYS A 104 23.06 18.15 7.83
N ALA A 105 22.55 18.43 6.62
CA ALA A 105 21.36 19.24 6.43
C ALA A 105 20.12 18.66 7.15
N TYR A 106 19.89 17.37 7.00
CA TYR A 106 18.80 16.67 7.68
C TYR A 106 18.92 16.77 9.21
N ARG A 107 20.14 16.61 9.77
CA ARG A 107 20.40 16.78 11.20
C ARG A 107 20.19 18.21 11.69
N LEU A 108 20.52 19.21 10.90
CA LEU A 108 20.24 20.62 11.23
C LEU A 108 18.72 20.82 11.39
N LEU A 109 17.92 20.38 10.41
CA LEU A 109 16.47 20.46 10.50
C LEU A 109 15.89 19.69 11.69
N GLN A 110 16.45 18.54 12.03
CA GLN A 110 16.02 17.77 13.20
C GLN A 110 16.33 18.46 14.54
N LYS A 111 17.43 19.21 14.65
CA LYS A 111 17.75 19.99 15.86
C LYS A 111 16.78 21.13 16.12
N HIS A 112 16.29 21.78 15.06
CA HIS A 112 15.30 22.85 15.14
C HIS A 112 13.89 22.33 15.49
N LYS A 113 13.68 21.01 15.47
CA LYS A 113 12.40 20.31 15.68
C LYS A 113 11.94 20.17 17.14
N LYS A 114 12.49 20.82 18.11
CA LYS A 114 11.88 20.76 19.46
C LYS A 114 10.51 21.43 19.48
N GLY A 115 9.50 20.67 19.00
CA GLY A 115 8.07 20.98 18.99
C GLY A 115 7.60 21.68 17.70
N GLU A 116 6.89 21.09 16.79
CA GLU A 116 6.05 21.68 15.73
C GLU A 116 6.67 22.20 14.42
N TYR A 117 7.98 22.27 14.24
CA TYR A 117 8.50 22.75 12.96
C TYR A 117 8.30 21.73 11.84
N ARG A 118 7.35 22.01 10.97
CA ARG A 118 7.03 21.24 9.76
C ARG A 118 7.85 21.79 8.62
N TRP A 119 8.97 21.15 8.31
CA TRP A 119 9.83 21.56 7.20
C TRP A 119 9.42 20.90 5.88
N GLY A 120 9.68 21.58 4.77
CA GLY A 120 9.47 21.10 3.40
C GLY A 120 10.77 20.92 2.64
N ILE A 121 10.67 20.64 1.35
CA ILE A 121 11.83 20.47 0.46
C ILE A 121 12.66 21.76 0.40
N GLN A 122 12.04 22.92 0.37
CA GLN A 122 12.75 24.21 0.33
C GLN A 122 13.58 24.46 1.58
N ASP A 123 13.07 24.07 2.75
CA ASP A 123 13.83 24.12 4.00
C ASP A 123 15.04 23.16 3.97
N LEU A 124 14.86 21.98 3.36
CA LEU A 124 15.93 21.02 3.18
C LEU A 124 16.99 21.54 2.20
N ILE A 125 16.60 22.19 1.12
CA ILE A 125 17.51 22.85 0.18
C ILE A 125 18.30 23.96 0.89
N ALA A 126 17.64 24.81 1.67
CA ALA A 126 18.30 25.83 2.45
C ALA A 126 19.35 25.24 3.44
N ALA A 127 18.97 24.18 4.14
CA ALA A 127 19.87 23.46 5.03
C ALA A 127 21.06 22.78 4.30
N VAL A 128 20.86 22.33 3.06
CA VAL A 128 21.93 21.78 2.20
C VAL A 128 22.93 22.86 1.85
N ARG A 129 22.49 24.07 1.52
CA ARG A 129 23.38 25.23 1.28
C ARG A 129 24.21 25.56 2.50
N GLU A 130 23.58 25.59 3.67
CA GLU A 130 24.29 25.82 4.95
C GLU A 130 25.29 24.70 5.26
N ALA A 131 24.95 23.46 4.97
CA ALA A 131 25.80 22.28 5.28
C ALA A 131 27.03 22.13 4.36
N ASP A 132 27.02 22.70 3.13
CA ASP A 132 28.16 22.66 2.16
C ASP A 132 29.04 23.92 2.20
N VAL A 133 29.02 24.66 3.29
CA VAL A 133 29.96 25.75 3.52
C VAL A 133 31.32 25.16 3.90
N GLN A 134 32.39 25.63 3.22
CA GLN A 134 33.78 25.26 3.43
C GLN A 134 34.62 26.50 3.73
N GLU A 135 35.59 26.37 4.58
CA GLU A 135 36.57 27.39 4.87
C GLU A 135 37.74 27.24 3.86
N ASP A 136 38.12 28.31 3.17
CA ASP A 136 39.31 28.31 2.31
C ASP A 136 40.59 28.49 3.14
N ASP A 137 41.74 28.40 2.46
CA ASP A 137 43.07 28.52 3.13
C ASP A 137 43.30 29.92 3.74
N GLU A 138 42.48 30.90 3.41
CA GLU A 138 42.50 32.26 3.92
C GLU A 138 41.47 32.50 5.04
N GLY A 139 40.72 31.48 5.43
CA GLY A 139 39.66 31.57 6.45
C GLY A 139 38.32 32.16 5.95
N ASN A 140 38.11 32.32 4.62
CA ASN A 140 36.86 32.79 4.06
C ASN A 140 35.92 31.60 3.85
N LEU A 141 34.64 31.82 4.16
CA LEU A 141 33.57 30.83 3.91
C LEU A 141 33.20 30.82 2.43
N LYS A 142 33.40 29.69 1.76
CA LYS A 142 32.96 29.45 0.38
C LYS A 142 31.94 28.33 0.31
N GLN A 143 30.96 28.50 -0.58
CA GLN A 143 30.02 27.41 -0.85
C GLN A 143 30.71 26.31 -1.65
N GLY A 144 30.52 25.06 -1.22
CA GLY A 144 31.06 23.90 -1.91
C GLY A 144 30.37 23.65 -3.24
N SER A 145 31.03 22.89 -4.12
CA SER A 145 30.53 22.59 -5.48
C SER A 145 29.44 21.51 -5.53
N SER A 146 29.15 20.86 -4.38
CA SER A 146 28.21 19.71 -4.34
C SER A 146 26.77 20.09 -4.04
N ALA A 147 26.55 21.25 -3.39
CA ALA A 147 25.20 21.74 -3.07
C ALA A 147 24.33 21.95 -4.33
N PRO A 148 24.78 22.62 -5.41
CA PRO A 148 23.93 22.87 -6.58
C PRO A 148 23.40 21.56 -7.23
N ALA A 149 24.26 20.54 -7.31
CA ALA A 149 23.85 19.24 -7.87
C ALA A 149 22.85 18.51 -6.98
N LEU A 150 22.97 18.64 -5.66
CA LEU A 150 22.04 18.08 -4.69
C LEU A 150 20.72 18.86 -4.67
N GLU A 151 20.75 20.18 -4.77
CA GLU A 151 19.58 21.03 -4.91
C GLU A 151 18.72 20.61 -6.09
N TRP A 152 19.33 20.46 -7.29
CA TRP A 152 18.62 20.00 -8.47
C TRP A 152 17.91 18.65 -8.27
N LYS A 153 18.55 17.71 -7.52
CA LYS A 153 17.92 16.44 -7.17
C LYS A 153 16.74 16.61 -6.21
N LEU A 154 16.86 17.49 -5.22
CA LEU A 154 15.79 17.81 -4.27
C LEU A 154 14.62 18.54 -4.93
N GLU A 155 14.88 19.48 -5.87
CA GLU A 155 13.83 20.12 -6.67
C GLU A 155 13.05 19.11 -7.52
N ARG A 156 13.71 18.05 -7.99
CA ARG A 156 13.02 16.96 -8.68
C ARG A 156 12.07 16.21 -7.73
N LEU A 157 12.48 16.01 -6.47
CA LEU A 157 11.62 15.42 -5.46
C LEU A 157 10.42 16.31 -5.12
N GLU A 158 10.58 17.62 -5.13
CA GLU A 158 9.49 18.60 -4.92
C GLU A 158 8.40 18.51 -6.00
N ARG A 159 8.77 18.08 -7.21
CA ARG A 159 7.83 17.86 -8.33
C ARG A 159 7.11 16.51 -8.26
N SER A 160 7.42 15.68 -7.27
CA SER A 160 6.70 14.41 -7.06
C SER A 160 5.26 14.71 -6.65
N ASP A 161 4.32 13.95 -7.22
CA ASP A 161 2.89 14.06 -6.88
C ASP A 161 2.58 13.51 -5.46
N TYR A 162 3.53 12.83 -4.82
CA TYR A 162 3.30 12.08 -3.57
C TYR A 162 3.92 12.72 -2.33
N PHE A 163 4.91 13.62 -2.47
CA PHE A 163 5.65 14.20 -1.35
C PHE A 163 5.43 15.70 -1.25
N HIS A 164 4.71 16.12 -0.22
CA HIS A 164 4.25 17.51 -0.06
C HIS A 164 4.68 18.12 1.27
N THR A 165 4.70 19.47 1.33
CA THR A 165 5.16 20.18 2.51
C THR A 165 4.12 20.16 3.64
N PHE A 166 2.89 20.64 3.41
CA PHE A 166 1.91 20.85 4.49
C PHE A 166 0.46 20.53 4.14
N GLU A 167 -0.02 20.87 2.95
CA GLU A 167 -1.43 20.83 2.63
C GLU A 167 -1.86 19.45 2.14
N HIS A 168 -3.03 19.01 2.59
CA HIS A 168 -3.69 17.77 2.13
C HIS A 168 -2.87 16.48 2.31
N THR A 169 -1.92 16.46 3.25
CA THR A 169 -1.17 15.23 3.55
C THR A 169 -2.01 14.27 4.39
N VAL A 170 -1.87 12.98 4.09
CA VAL A 170 -2.60 11.92 4.80
C VAL A 170 -2.07 11.79 6.23
N SER A 171 -2.95 11.95 7.22
CA SER A 171 -2.63 11.79 8.64
C SER A 171 -3.11 10.42 9.18
N PRO A 172 -2.56 9.93 10.30
CA PRO A 172 -3.10 8.74 10.97
C PRO A 172 -4.60 8.82 11.28
N LYS A 173 -5.10 9.98 11.65
CA LYS A 173 -6.53 10.22 11.94
C LYS A 173 -7.40 10.09 10.68
N ASP A 174 -6.87 10.42 9.50
CA ASP A 174 -7.57 10.26 8.23
C ASP A 174 -7.63 8.80 7.77
N LEU A 175 -6.60 8.03 8.12
CA LEU A 175 -6.46 6.63 7.72
C LEU A 175 -7.30 5.68 8.56
N PHE A 176 -7.56 6.01 9.83
CA PHE A 176 -8.17 5.08 10.76
C PHE A 176 -9.35 5.72 11.49
N GLU A 177 -10.46 4.98 11.52
CA GLU A 177 -11.61 5.21 12.40
C GLU A 177 -12.26 3.84 12.68
N PRO A 178 -12.79 3.57 13.89
CA PRO A 178 -13.55 2.35 14.13
C PRO A 178 -14.72 2.21 13.14
N GLY A 179 -14.83 1.03 12.51
CA GLY A 179 -15.78 0.80 11.42
C GLY A 179 -15.34 1.35 10.06
N GLN A 180 -14.08 1.74 9.91
CA GLN A 180 -13.53 2.21 8.65
C GLN A 180 -12.49 1.26 8.09
N VAL A 181 -12.55 1.01 6.77
CA VAL A 181 -11.41 0.52 6.00
C VAL A 181 -10.93 1.60 5.04
N THR A 182 -9.64 1.87 5.08
CA THR A 182 -8.96 2.73 4.11
C THR A 182 -8.09 1.87 3.20
N VAL A 183 -8.24 2.01 1.89
CA VAL A 183 -7.44 1.32 0.88
C VAL A 183 -6.49 2.33 0.24
N LEU A 184 -5.18 2.15 0.41
CA LEU A 184 -4.16 2.90 -0.32
C LEU A 184 -3.82 2.15 -1.61
N GLN A 185 -4.38 2.59 -2.73
CA GLN A 185 -4.06 2.04 -4.04
C GLN A 185 -2.77 2.66 -4.57
N MET A 186 -1.79 1.81 -4.89
CA MET A 186 -0.46 2.26 -5.31
C MET A 186 -0.04 1.67 -6.68
N ASN A 187 -1.02 1.20 -7.46
CA ASN A 187 -0.79 0.45 -8.70
C ASN A 187 -0.06 1.26 -9.81
N GLU A 188 -0.10 2.59 -9.76
CA GLU A 188 0.58 3.47 -10.71
C GLU A 188 1.85 4.12 -10.15
N ILE A 189 2.20 3.80 -8.90
CA ILE A 189 3.35 4.36 -8.18
C ILE A 189 4.56 3.45 -8.37
N SER A 190 5.75 4.01 -8.54
CA SER A 190 6.99 3.24 -8.67
C SER A 190 7.29 2.42 -7.40
N GLN A 191 8.04 1.33 -7.53
CA GLN A 191 8.32 0.44 -6.40
C GLN A 191 9.07 1.15 -5.26
N ASP A 192 10.01 2.04 -5.58
CA ASP A 192 10.78 2.78 -4.57
C ASP A 192 9.89 3.77 -3.82
N GLU A 193 9.02 4.50 -4.53
CA GLU A 193 8.05 5.38 -3.90
C GLU A 193 7.02 4.61 -3.06
N GLN A 194 6.52 3.45 -3.54
CA GLN A 194 5.66 2.57 -2.74
C GLN A 194 6.34 2.15 -1.43
N GLN A 195 7.62 1.80 -1.46
CA GLN A 195 8.37 1.44 -0.24
C GLN A 195 8.48 2.62 0.73
N VAL A 196 8.75 3.82 0.24
CA VAL A 196 8.86 5.02 1.08
C VAL A 196 7.50 5.41 1.65
N ILE A 197 6.44 5.43 0.84
CA ILE A 197 5.07 5.70 1.28
C ILE A 197 4.66 4.71 2.39
N CYS A 198 4.85 3.41 2.15
CA CYS A 198 4.53 2.39 3.15
C CYS A 198 5.34 2.57 4.43
N ALA A 199 6.65 2.81 4.34
CA ALA A 199 7.51 3.01 5.51
C ALA A 199 7.06 4.24 6.33
N ALA A 200 6.75 5.35 5.66
CA ALA A 200 6.26 6.58 6.29
C ALA A 200 4.91 6.36 6.99
N VAL A 201 3.94 5.77 6.30
CA VAL A 201 2.60 5.48 6.85
C VAL A 201 2.68 4.53 8.06
N LEU A 202 3.44 3.45 7.95
CA LEU A 202 3.65 2.50 9.05
C LEU A 202 4.29 3.17 10.27
N ARG A 203 5.34 3.97 10.06
CA ARG A 203 6.05 4.69 11.11
C ARG A 203 5.15 5.71 11.80
N GLN A 204 4.43 6.53 11.02
CA GLN A 204 3.47 7.52 11.56
C GLN A 204 2.36 6.85 12.37
N SER A 205 1.76 5.79 11.85
CA SER A 205 0.69 5.04 12.53
C SER A 205 1.17 4.45 13.85
N ASN A 206 2.36 3.83 13.87
CA ASN A 206 2.95 3.28 15.09
C ASN A 206 3.28 4.37 16.10
N GLN A 207 3.89 5.48 15.65
CA GLN A 207 4.23 6.61 16.52
C GLN A 207 2.98 7.28 17.10
N ALA A 208 1.93 7.46 16.29
CA ALA A 208 0.65 8.00 16.73
C ALA A 208 0.03 7.13 17.84
N ARG A 209 -0.02 5.82 17.65
CA ARG A 209 -0.51 4.87 18.66
C ARG A 209 0.34 4.91 19.95
N MET A 210 1.67 4.90 19.82
CA MET A 210 2.58 4.98 20.96
C MET A 210 2.40 6.26 21.75
N ASN A 211 2.36 7.41 21.08
CA ASN A 211 2.22 8.72 21.71
C ASN A 211 0.86 8.87 22.40
N THR A 212 -0.22 8.46 21.72
CA THR A 212 -1.57 8.50 22.30
C THR A 212 -1.68 7.57 23.52
N HIS A 213 -1.14 6.35 23.43
CA HIS A 213 -1.14 5.41 24.55
C HIS A 213 -0.34 5.92 25.77
N ARG A 214 0.70 6.71 25.53
CA ARG A 214 1.53 7.34 26.58
C ARG A 214 0.95 8.66 27.10
N GLY A 215 -0.16 9.14 26.56
CA GLY A 215 -0.75 10.42 26.92
C GLY A 215 0.04 11.64 26.45
N LEU A 216 0.83 11.49 25.38
CA LEU A 216 1.68 12.55 24.81
C LEU A 216 0.99 13.33 23.67
N THR A 217 -0.22 12.94 23.30
CA THR A 217 -0.97 13.52 22.17
C THR A 217 -2.37 13.87 22.64
N GLU A 218 -2.84 15.08 22.37
CA GLU A 218 -4.18 15.55 22.69
C GLU A 218 -5.20 15.14 21.62
N SER A 219 -6.49 15.10 21.99
CA SER A 219 -7.59 14.68 21.09
C SER A 219 -7.78 15.57 19.85
N SER A 220 -7.31 16.81 19.91
CA SER A 220 -7.31 17.77 18.80
C SER A 220 -6.21 17.52 17.77
N ASP A 221 -5.18 16.78 18.12
CA ASP A 221 -4.03 16.51 17.25
C ASP A 221 -4.40 15.55 16.09
N GLU A 222 -3.85 15.78 14.91
CA GLU A 222 -4.00 14.92 13.74
C GLU A 222 -3.37 13.52 13.91
N ASN A 223 -2.44 13.38 14.86
CA ASN A 223 -1.79 12.13 15.24
C ASN A 223 -2.46 11.44 16.44
N TYR A 224 -3.62 11.95 16.92
CA TYR A 224 -4.35 11.31 18.00
C TYR A 224 -5.06 10.04 17.50
N LEU A 225 -4.65 8.89 18.02
CA LEU A 225 -5.16 7.58 17.60
C LEU A 225 -5.48 6.71 18.83
N PRO A 226 -6.66 6.86 19.47
CA PRO A 226 -6.97 6.28 20.79
C PRO A 226 -7.38 4.79 20.75
N TYR A 227 -7.65 4.22 19.59
CA TYR A 227 -8.10 2.83 19.41
C TYR A 227 -7.06 1.98 18.69
N PRO A 228 -7.11 0.64 18.86
CA PRO A 228 -6.26 -0.27 18.10
C PRO A 228 -6.51 -0.18 16.61
N VAL A 229 -5.48 -0.41 15.81
CA VAL A 229 -5.51 -0.37 14.35
C VAL A 229 -4.96 -1.65 13.75
N PHE A 230 -5.45 -2.00 12.57
CA PHE A 230 -4.99 -3.17 11.83
C PHE A 230 -4.57 -2.77 10.41
N ILE A 231 -3.33 -3.13 10.03
CA ILE A 231 -2.75 -2.77 8.74
C ILE A 231 -2.47 -4.04 7.95
N LEU A 232 -3.15 -4.20 6.83
CA LEU A 232 -2.92 -5.27 5.86
C LEU A 232 -1.94 -4.80 4.79
N ILE A 233 -0.93 -5.62 4.50
CA ILE A 233 0.12 -5.31 3.51
C ILE A 233 0.07 -6.40 2.44
N GLU A 234 -0.44 -6.03 1.27
CA GLU A 234 -0.48 -6.90 0.10
C GLU A 234 0.90 -6.98 -0.56
N GLU A 235 1.24 -8.15 -1.10
CA GLU A 235 2.56 -8.46 -1.67
C GLU A 235 3.73 -8.13 -0.73
N ALA A 236 3.58 -8.50 0.55
CA ALA A 236 4.49 -8.16 1.64
C ALA A 236 5.97 -8.50 1.36
N HIS A 237 6.26 -9.48 0.49
CA HIS A 237 7.62 -9.80 0.07
C HIS A 237 8.33 -8.66 -0.70
N ARG A 238 7.56 -7.69 -1.26
CA ARG A 238 8.13 -6.48 -1.89
C ARG A 238 8.58 -5.46 -0.85
N PHE A 239 7.94 -5.44 0.31
CA PHE A 239 8.20 -4.50 1.40
C PHE A 239 9.17 -5.03 2.46
N ALA A 240 9.21 -6.36 2.64
CA ALA A 240 10.15 -7.04 3.53
C ALA A 240 10.84 -8.21 2.81
N PRO A 241 11.68 -7.94 1.78
CA PRO A 241 12.38 -9.01 1.04
C PRO A 241 13.41 -9.71 1.90
N ALA A 242 13.60 -11.03 1.68
CA ALA A 242 14.53 -11.87 2.44
C ALA A 242 15.99 -11.38 2.36
N HIS A 243 16.46 -11.10 1.15
CA HIS A 243 17.89 -10.87 0.89
C HIS A 243 18.25 -9.43 0.54
N GLU A 244 17.26 -8.62 0.14
CA GLU A 244 17.50 -7.23 -0.27
C GLU A 244 17.24 -6.25 0.88
N PRO A 245 17.94 -5.12 0.93
CA PRO A 245 17.59 -4.06 1.84
C PRO A 245 16.23 -3.45 1.44
N SER A 246 15.43 -3.10 2.44
CA SER A 246 14.16 -2.40 2.23
C SER A 246 13.88 -1.46 3.39
N ARG A 247 13.35 -0.29 3.10
CA ARG A 247 12.98 0.71 4.11
C ARG A 247 11.85 0.21 4.99
N CYS A 248 10.83 -0.41 4.39
CA CYS A 248 9.72 -0.99 5.13
C CYS A 248 10.16 -2.13 6.06
N LYS A 249 11.16 -2.94 5.68
CA LYS A 249 11.60 -4.09 6.48
C LYS A 249 12.01 -3.71 7.90
N ALA A 250 12.81 -2.65 8.06
CA ALA A 250 13.24 -2.17 9.38
C ALA A 250 12.06 -1.68 10.23
N VAL A 251 11.15 -0.92 9.62
CA VAL A 251 9.93 -0.41 10.28
C VAL A 251 9.02 -1.57 10.68
N LEU A 252 8.82 -2.54 9.79
CA LEU A 252 8.01 -3.73 10.05
C LEU A 252 8.57 -4.57 11.19
N ARG A 253 9.87 -4.82 11.24
CA ARG A 253 10.51 -5.54 12.35
C ARG A 253 10.23 -4.86 13.69
N THR A 254 10.33 -3.52 13.75
CA THR A 254 10.01 -2.75 14.97
C THR A 254 8.55 -2.91 15.36
N ILE A 255 7.61 -2.74 14.42
CA ILE A 255 6.18 -2.83 14.72
C ILE A 255 5.79 -4.25 15.12
N LEU A 256 6.29 -5.27 14.43
CA LEU A 256 5.99 -6.67 14.72
C LEU A 256 6.52 -7.10 16.11
N SER A 257 7.65 -6.56 16.55
CA SER A 257 8.20 -6.86 17.89
C SER A 257 7.53 -6.08 19.02
N GLU A 258 7.12 -4.84 18.80
CA GLU A 258 6.68 -3.93 19.86
C GLU A 258 5.24 -3.41 19.71
N GLY A 259 4.74 -3.31 18.47
CA GLY A 259 3.46 -2.64 18.15
C GLY A 259 2.24 -3.27 18.83
N ARG A 260 2.30 -4.58 19.12
CA ARG A 260 1.28 -5.29 19.86
C ARG A 260 0.92 -4.62 21.19
N LYS A 261 1.91 -4.12 21.92
CA LYS A 261 1.72 -3.43 23.22
C LYS A 261 0.92 -2.13 23.07
N PHE A 262 0.97 -1.54 21.89
CA PHE A 262 0.31 -0.27 21.58
C PHE A 262 -0.98 -0.45 20.76
N GLY A 263 -1.36 -1.70 20.45
CA GLY A 263 -2.54 -2.00 19.66
C GLY A 263 -2.36 -1.75 18.16
N VAL A 264 -1.15 -1.92 17.63
CA VAL A 264 -0.91 -1.94 16.19
C VAL A 264 -0.80 -3.39 15.73
N GLY A 265 -1.78 -3.84 14.95
CA GLY A 265 -1.79 -5.16 14.32
C GLY A 265 -1.31 -5.08 12.87
N ILE A 266 -0.54 -6.07 12.43
CA ILE A 266 -0.07 -6.21 11.05
C ILE A 266 -0.57 -7.53 10.47
N GLY A 267 -1.11 -7.48 9.25
CA GLY A 267 -1.41 -8.64 8.43
C GLY A 267 -0.55 -8.62 7.16
N LEU A 268 0.29 -9.62 7.00
CA LEU A 268 1.15 -9.77 5.81
C LEU A 268 0.48 -10.72 4.82
N ILE A 269 0.39 -10.31 3.57
CA ILE A 269 -0.20 -11.10 2.50
C ILE A 269 0.86 -11.30 1.43
N THR A 270 1.19 -12.55 1.10
CA THR A 270 2.22 -12.84 0.09
C THR A 270 1.93 -14.10 -0.70
N GLN A 271 2.25 -14.07 -1.99
CA GLN A 271 2.27 -15.25 -2.86
C GLN A 271 3.65 -15.94 -2.92
N ARG A 272 4.66 -15.35 -2.28
CA ARG A 272 6.05 -15.82 -2.30
C ARG A 272 6.64 -15.87 -0.89
N PRO A 273 6.20 -16.80 -0.04
CA PRO A 273 6.69 -16.89 1.34
C PRO A 273 8.21 -17.12 1.43
N GLY A 274 8.83 -17.77 0.44
CA GLY A 274 10.28 -17.91 0.37
C GLY A 274 11.06 -16.63 0.05
N LYS A 275 10.39 -15.58 -0.37
CA LYS A 275 11.00 -14.27 -0.66
C LYS A 275 10.79 -13.23 0.41
N ILE A 276 10.02 -13.52 1.45
CA ILE A 276 9.83 -12.64 2.60
C ILE A 276 10.89 -12.90 3.67
N ASP A 277 11.27 -11.87 4.39
CA ASP A 277 12.20 -11.95 5.51
C ASP A 277 11.68 -12.90 6.59
N SER A 278 12.51 -13.85 7.02
CA SER A 278 12.11 -14.89 7.99
C SER A 278 11.80 -14.32 9.37
N ASP A 279 12.53 -13.29 9.82
CA ASP A 279 12.28 -12.67 11.12
C ASP A 279 10.94 -11.93 11.12
N VAL A 280 10.60 -11.28 9.99
CA VAL A 280 9.29 -10.62 9.79
C VAL A 280 8.16 -11.65 9.78
N LEU A 281 8.35 -12.77 9.10
CA LEU A 281 7.32 -13.81 9.00
C LEU A 281 7.11 -14.53 10.34
N SER A 282 8.16 -14.83 11.08
CA SER A 282 8.10 -15.53 12.37
C SER A 282 7.35 -14.76 13.47
N GLN A 283 7.27 -13.43 13.36
CA GLN A 283 6.49 -12.60 14.27
C GLN A 283 4.96 -12.66 14.01
N CYS A 284 4.54 -13.22 12.88
CA CYS A 284 3.13 -13.43 12.57
C CYS A 284 2.62 -14.69 13.26
N MET A 285 2.11 -14.53 14.49
CA MET A 285 1.69 -15.65 15.35
C MET A 285 0.42 -16.36 14.85
N SER A 286 -0.35 -15.75 13.94
CA SER A 286 -1.53 -16.35 13.31
C SER A 286 -1.29 -16.51 11.81
N GLN A 287 -1.50 -17.69 11.27
CA GLN A 287 -1.14 -17.99 9.88
C GLN A 287 -2.29 -18.65 9.15
N PHE A 288 -2.55 -18.13 7.96
CA PHE A 288 -3.53 -18.63 7.00
C PHE A 288 -2.77 -19.15 5.79
N ILE A 289 -2.58 -20.48 5.72
CA ILE A 289 -1.75 -21.11 4.71
C ILE A 289 -2.65 -21.75 3.66
N MET A 290 -2.58 -21.26 2.45
CA MET A 290 -3.35 -21.75 1.32
C MET A 290 -2.48 -22.67 0.43
N ARG A 291 -3.02 -23.08 -0.73
CA ARG A 291 -2.29 -23.92 -1.66
C ARG A 291 -0.94 -23.30 -2.06
N ILE A 292 0.13 -24.06 -1.84
CA ILE A 292 1.50 -23.71 -2.26
C ILE A 292 2.12 -24.94 -2.91
N VAL A 293 2.52 -24.80 -4.18
CA VAL A 293 3.06 -25.90 -4.99
C VAL A 293 4.58 -25.81 -5.10
N ASN A 294 5.14 -24.60 -5.07
CA ASN A 294 6.58 -24.38 -5.24
C ASN A 294 7.37 -24.97 -4.06
N PRO A 295 8.33 -25.90 -4.30
CA PRO A 295 9.10 -26.53 -3.21
C PRO A 295 9.94 -25.54 -2.39
N VAL A 296 10.47 -24.48 -3.01
CA VAL A 296 11.26 -23.45 -2.31
C VAL A 296 10.39 -22.69 -1.30
N ASP A 297 9.17 -22.33 -1.70
CA ASP A 297 8.22 -21.68 -0.82
C ASP A 297 7.74 -22.61 0.30
N GLN A 298 7.56 -23.92 0.03
CA GLN A 298 7.23 -24.91 1.04
C GLN A 298 8.37 -25.11 2.06
N GLU A 299 9.62 -25.12 1.61
CA GLU A 299 10.78 -25.27 2.49
C GLU A 299 10.92 -24.07 3.44
N SER A 300 10.72 -22.84 2.94
CA SER A 300 10.77 -21.66 3.80
C SER A 300 9.67 -21.64 4.86
N LEU A 301 8.51 -22.23 4.57
CA LEU A 301 7.44 -22.37 5.57
C LEU A 301 7.81 -23.31 6.71
N LYS A 302 8.60 -24.36 6.48
CA LYS A 302 9.06 -25.26 7.53
C LYS A 302 9.90 -24.56 8.60
N HIS A 303 10.54 -23.48 8.26
CA HIS A 303 11.37 -22.67 9.15
C HIS A 303 10.63 -21.46 9.74
N GLY A 304 9.65 -20.91 9.03
CA GLY A 304 8.91 -19.73 9.43
C GLY A 304 7.56 -19.98 10.12
N VAL A 305 7.10 -21.24 10.14
CA VAL A 305 5.77 -21.63 10.63
C VAL A 305 5.91 -22.73 11.69
N GLU A 306 6.18 -22.31 12.92
CA GLU A 306 6.38 -23.26 14.03
C GLU A 306 5.11 -24.06 14.39
N ALA A 307 3.93 -23.46 14.19
CA ALA A 307 2.64 -24.02 14.63
C ALA A 307 2.03 -25.01 13.65
N ALA A 308 2.44 -25.06 12.39
CA ALA A 308 1.96 -26.05 11.43
C ALA A 308 2.85 -27.29 11.46
N GLY A 309 2.34 -28.42 11.95
CA GLY A 309 3.07 -29.68 11.96
C GLY A 309 3.59 -30.05 10.55
N ARG A 310 4.76 -30.68 10.49
CA ARG A 310 5.43 -31.05 9.21
C ARG A 310 4.56 -31.86 8.28
N ASP A 311 3.64 -32.68 8.81
CA ASP A 311 2.73 -33.49 7.99
C ASP A 311 1.65 -32.65 7.32
N LEU A 312 1.17 -31.61 7.99
CA LEU A 312 0.20 -30.68 7.43
C LEU A 312 0.77 -29.87 6.25
N LEU A 313 2.07 -29.56 6.30
CA LEU A 313 2.74 -28.86 5.19
C LEU A 313 2.88 -29.72 3.92
N LYS A 314 2.85 -31.04 4.02
CA LYS A 314 2.85 -31.96 2.88
C LYS A 314 1.54 -31.93 2.09
N GLU A 315 0.44 -31.53 2.74
CA GLU A 315 -0.89 -31.44 2.12
C GLU A 315 -1.07 -30.13 1.32
N LEU A 316 -0.19 -29.13 1.48
CA LEU A 316 -0.33 -27.82 0.84
C LEU A 316 -0.51 -27.86 -0.69
N PRO A 317 0.21 -28.73 -1.46
CA PRO A 317 0.01 -28.82 -2.90
C PRO A 317 -1.37 -29.37 -3.30
N ALA A 318 -1.97 -30.20 -2.44
CA ALA A 318 -3.25 -30.85 -2.67
C ALA A 318 -4.47 -29.97 -2.35
N LEU A 319 -4.26 -28.85 -1.64
CA LEU A 319 -5.34 -27.91 -1.32
C LEU A 319 -6.00 -27.36 -2.59
N THR A 320 -7.31 -27.25 -2.57
CA THR A 320 -8.08 -26.61 -3.63
C THR A 320 -8.21 -25.10 -3.42
N LYS A 321 -8.61 -24.37 -4.45
CA LYS A 321 -8.86 -22.92 -4.37
C LYS A 321 -9.88 -22.60 -3.26
N GLY A 322 -9.52 -21.69 -2.36
CA GLY A 322 -10.35 -21.29 -1.23
C GLY A 322 -10.26 -22.20 0.00
N GLN A 323 -9.48 -23.28 -0.05
CA GLN A 323 -9.11 -24.02 1.18
C GLN A 323 -7.92 -23.35 1.86
N VAL A 324 -7.96 -23.31 3.18
CA VAL A 324 -6.95 -22.66 4.02
C VAL A 324 -6.69 -23.51 5.27
N ILE A 325 -5.42 -23.64 5.61
CA ILE A 325 -4.99 -24.17 6.91
C ILE A 325 -4.76 -22.96 7.81
N VAL A 326 -5.53 -22.88 8.89
CA VAL A 326 -5.38 -21.86 9.92
C VAL A 326 -4.58 -22.43 11.06
N SER A 327 -3.51 -21.76 11.46
CA SER A 327 -2.62 -22.20 12.55
C SER A 327 -2.13 -21.03 13.39
N GLY A 328 -1.54 -21.35 14.55
CA GLY A 328 -0.95 -20.38 15.47
C GLY A 328 -1.92 -19.86 16.52
N ALA A 329 -1.67 -18.67 17.04
CA ALA A 329 -2.32 -18.13 18.23
C ALA A 329 -3.84 -17.90 18.10
N CYS A 330 -4.39 -17.91 16.89
CA CYS A 330 -5.84 -17.72 16.67
C CYS A 330 -6.66 -19.01 16.81
N VAL A 331 -6.02 -20.18 16.88
CA VAL A 331 -6.68 -21.50 17.03
C VAL A 331 -5.91 -22.38 18.00
N ASN A 332 -6.59 -23.27 18.70
CA ASN A 332 -5.94 -24.17 19.65
C ASN A 332 -5.12 -25.26 18.94
N THR A 333 -5.56 -25.68 17.77
CA THR A 333 -4.91 -26.69 16.92
C THR A 333 -5.03 -26.23 15.46
N PRO A 334 -4.08 -26.57 14.59
CA PRO A 334 -4.22 -26.28 13.16
C PRO A 334 -5.50 -26.87 12.58
N VAL A 335 -6.25 -26.08 11.83
CA VAL A 335 -7.55 -26.45 11.27
C VAL A 335 -7.56 -26.21 9.76
N LEU A 336 -8.01 -27.22 9.02
CA LEU A 336 -8.34 -27.06 7.60
C LEU A 336 -9.76 -26.54 7.47
N CYS A 337 -9.94 -25.40 6.82
CA CYS A 337 -11.24 -24.80 6.55
C CYS A 337 -11.38 -24.36 5.09
N LYS A 338 -12.60 -24.05 4.71
CA LYS A 338 -12.92 -23.42 3.44
C LYS A 338 -13.38 -22.00 3.70
N VAL A 339 -12.79 -21.06 2.98
CA VAL A 339 -13.18 -19.63 3.03
C VAL A 339 -14.60 -19.50 2.51
N ARG A 340 -15.45 -18.75 3.23
CA ARG A 340 -16.82 -18.45 2.79
C ARG A 340 -16.84 -17.62 1.52
N GLN A 341 -18.00 -17.54 0.92
CA GLN A 341 -18.22 -16.63 -0.20
C GLN A 341 -18.10 -15.17 0.26
N ARG A 342 -17.43 -14.33 -0.55
CA ARG A 342 -17.41 -12.87 -0.36
C ARG A 342 -18.80 -12.29 -0.52
N LEU A 343 -19.10 -11.27 0.27
CA LEU A 343 -20.31 -10.44 0.15
C LEU A 343 -20.12 -9.33 -0.89
N THR A 344 -18.89 -8.85 -1.04
CA THR A 344 -18.50 -7.88 -2.07
C THR A 344 -17.86 -8.58 -3.27
N LYS A 345 -17.89 -7.95 -4.45
CA LYS A 345 -17.24 -8.50 -5.64
C LYS A 345 -15.72 -8.62 -5.45
N HIS A 346 -15.11 -9.54 -6.16
CA HIS A 346 -13.67 -9.68 -6.19
C HIS A 346 -13.07 -8.74 -7.23
N GLY A 347 -12.19 -7.79 -6.81
CA GLY A 347 -11.59 -6.79 -7.71
C GLY A 347 -10.44 -7.32 -8.57
N GLY A 348 -9.83 -8.45 -8.18
CA GLY A 348 -8.72 -9.09 -8.90
C GLY A 348 -9.19 -10.23 -9.81
N GLU A 349 -10.31 -10.09 -10.54
CA GLU A 349 -10.75 -11.11 -11.47
C GLU A 349 -9.73 -11.28 -12.61
N THR A 350 -9.28 -12.52 -12.81
CA THR A 350 -8.48 -12.88 -13.98
C THR A 350 -9.40 -12.86 -15.18
N LEU A 351 -9.10 -12.02 -16.16
CA LEU A 351 -9.81 -11.98 -17.44
C LEU A 351 -9.89 -13.39 -18.03
N ASN A 352 -11.11 -13.84 -18.35
CA ASN A 352 -11.30 -15.06 -19.12
C ASN A 352 -11.01 -14.74 -20.59
N ALA A 353 -9.73 -14.81 -20.97
CA ALA A 353 -9.29 -14.44 -22.31
C ALA A 353 -10.13 -15.08 -23.44
N PRO A 354 -10.49 -16.39 -23.41
CA PRO A 354 -11.36 -16.98 -24.42
C PRO A 354 -12.75 -16.31 -24.50
N GLU A 355 -13.36 -15.95 -23.38
CA GLU A 355 -14.67 -15.27 -23.37
C GLU A 355 -14.57 -13.85 -23.91
N GLU A 356 -13.54 -13.10 -23.53
CA GLU A 356 -13.32 -11.75 -24.03
C GLU A 356 -13.03 -11.73 -25.53
N TRP A 357 -12.19 -12.66 -26.03
CA TRP A 357 -11.96 -12.81 -27.45
C TRP A 357 -13.24 -13.15 -28.21
N LEU A 358 -14.07 -14.04 -27.66
CA LEU A 358 -15.34 -14.42 -28.28
C LEU A 358 -16.33 -13.25 -28.32
N LYS A 359 -16.48 -12.51 -27.21
CA LYS A 359 -17.32 -11.30 -27.16
C LYS A 359 -16.86 -10.27 -28.18
N HIS A 360 -15.56 -9.98 -28.23
CA HIS A 360 -15.00 -9.01 -29.16
C HIS A 360 -15.21 -9.43 -30.61
N PHE A 361 -14.96 -10.69 -30.93
CA PHE A 361 -15.22 -11.25 -32.27
C PHE A 361 -16.70 -11.16 -32.67
N GLN A 362 -17.61 -11.50 -31.76
CA GLN A 362 -19.04 -11.41 -32.02
C GLN A 362 -19.50 -9.97 -32.24
N THR A 363 -19.00 -9.03 -31.45
CA THR A 363 -19.33 -7.60 -31.57
C THR A 363 -18.83 -7.03 -32.91
N HIS A 364 -17.61 -7.33 -33.33
CA HIS A 364 -17.08 -6.90 -34.63
C HIS A 364 -17.87 -7.48 -35.79
N ARG A 365 -18.23 -8.75 -35.73
CA ARG A 365 -19.02 -9.41 -36.80
C ARG A 365 -20.40 -8.84 -36.94
N VAL A 366 -21.01 -8.37 -35.84
CA VAL A 366 -22.32 -7.66 -35.89
C VAL A 366 -22.15 -6.28 -36.52
N GLN A 367 -21.08 -5.55 -36.19
CA GLN A 367 -20.81 -4.24 -36.78
C GLN A 367 -20.50 -4.32 -38.28
N GLU A 368 -19.69 -5.29 -38.72
CA GLU A 368 -19.42 -5.51 -40.13
C GLU A 368 -20.71 -5.84 -40.93
N ARG A 369 -21.57 -6.70 -40.41
CA ARG A 369 -22.87 -7.02 -41.03
C ARG A 369 -23.81 -5.80 -41.09
N THR A 370 -23.74 -4.93 -40.09
CA THR A 370 -24.57 -3.70 -40.08
C THR A 370 -24.03 -2.68 -41.08
N ILE A 371 -22.74 -2.61 -41.31
CA ILE A 371 -22.13 -1.74 -42.32
C ILE A 371 -22.41 -2.26 -43.73
N GLU A 372 -22.33 -3.58 -43.98
CA GLU A 372 -22.64 -4.17 -45.29
C GLU A 372 -24.15 -4.05 -45.67
N GLN A 373 -25.02 -3.98 -44.67
CA GLN A 373 -26.47 -3.80 -44.88
C GLN A 373 -26.90 -2.33 -44.91
N ALA A 374 -26.02 -1.38 -44.69
CA ALA A 374 -26.33 0.05 -44.83
C ALA A 374 -26.57 0.37 -46.31
N PRO A 375 -27.75 0.88 -46.70
CA PRO A 375 -28.00 1.20 -48.10
C PRO A 375 -27.01 2.26 -48.57
N LEU A 376 -26.32 1.98 -49.68
CA LEU A 376 -25.44 2.93 -50.35
C LEU A 376 -26.19 4.25 -50.58
N ALA A 377 -25.86 5.29 -49.85
CA ALA A 377 -26.38 6.62 -50.05
C ALA A 377 -25.96 7.10 -51.43
N ILE A 378 -26.88 7.01 -52.39
CA ILE A 378 -26.68 7.56 -53.75
C ILE A 378 -26.55 9.08 -53.61
N PRO A 379 -25.43 9.68 -54.00
CA PRO A 379 -25.29 11.12 -53.91
C PRO A 379 -26.32 11.76 -54.86
N LYS A 380 -27.22 12.59 -54.33
CA LYS A 380 -28.12 13.40 -55.15
C LYS A 380 -27.30 14.27 -56.08
N ARG A 381 -27.43 13.98 -57.43
CA ARG A 381 -26.84 14.84 -58.46
C ARG A 381 -27.36 16.28 -58.24
N ALA A 382 -26.43 17.22 -58.13
CA ALA A 382 -26.74 18.62 -58.13
C ALA A 382 -27.47 18.97 -59.46
N GLN A 383 -28.68 19.42 -59.32
CA GLN A 383 -29.41 20.02 -60.46
C GLN A 383 -28.78 21.37 -60.75
N THR A 384 -28.03 21.45 -61.86
CA THR A 384 -27.56 22.68 -62.45
C THR A 384 -28.76 23.47 -62.92
N VAL A 385 -29.11 24.54 -62.24
CA VAL A 385 -30.03 25.56 -62.69
C VAL A 385 -29.34 26.36 -63.80
N ARG A 386 -29.71 26.13 -65.06
CA ARG A 386 -29.38 27.01 -66.18
C ARG A 386 -30.25 28.25 -66.07
N GLY A 387 -29.68 29.37 -65.67
CA GLY A 387 -30.25 30.67 -65.86
C GLY A 387 -30.15 31.05 -67.32
N ARG A 388 -31.27 31.44 -67.93
CA ARG A 388 -31.34 32.20 -69.18
C ARG A 388 -31.57 33.67 -68.81
N SER A 389 -30.64 34.50 -69.21
CA SER A 389 -30.91 35.92 -69.46
C SER A 389 -31.49 36.09 -70.82
N ILE A 390 -32.40 37.01 -71.02
CA ILE A 390 -32.70 37.81 -72.21
C ILE A 390 -33.80 38.77 -71.75
N ASP A 391 -33.65 39.94 -71.74
CA ASP A 391 -33.63 41.24 -72.41
C ASP A 391 -33.61 42.39 -71.39
#